data_7f9065795f4ff97bf647b897f37f4688
#
_entry.id   7f9065795f4ff97bf647b897f37f4688
#
_cell.length_a   1.000
_cell.length_b   1.000
_cell.length_c   1.000
_cell.angle_alpha   90.00
_cell.angle_beta   90.00
_cell.angle_gamma   90.00
#
_symmetry.space_group_name_H-M   'P 1'
#
loop_
_entity.id
_entity.type
_entity.pdbx_description
1 polymer ?
#
loop_
_entity_poly.entity_id
_entity_poly.type
_entity_poly.pdbx_seq_one_letter_code
_entity_poly.pdbx_strand_id
1 'polypeptide(L)'
;DRLAQLLADYGGQLAFSGHLHPQHIASWQGEGGEQVWDVASGSLAVWPYLSGRVTIDPDGAGHASWDYEAAPTDVTAWAAATGQTDPVFADFSAFGRAQFAINSTSRSADRLAEALGEEDAAAYRRVMGEVNVLYFAGALTRQAAETLKASPDWAVVEQAGSRGVDTSYILSVVNEAEGSQCSLHIDPAA
;
A
#
# COMPACT_ATOMS: atom_id res chain seq x y z
N ASP A 1 15.36 -6.95 -13.85
CA ASP A 1 15.60 -7.92 -13.22
C ASP A 1 15.64 -9.41 -13.55
N ARG A 2 16.71 -10.09 -13.07
CA ARG A 2 16.99 -11.49 -13.43
C ARG A 2 15.87 -12.45 -13.05
N LEU A 3 15.19 -12.24 -11.93
CA LEU A 3 14.08 -13.13 -11.51
C LEU A 3 12.87 -12.94 -12.42
N ALA A 4 12.51 -11.70 -12.75
CA ALA A 4 11.39 -11.41 -13.65
C ALA A 4 11.66 -11.98 -15.05
N GLN A 5 12.90 -11.85 -15.57
CA GLN A 5 13.28 -12.47 -16.84
C GLN A 5 13.16 -14.00 -16.78
N LEU A 6 13.61 -14.62 -15.68
CA LEU A 6 13.50 -16.07 -15.52
C LEU A 6 12.03 -16.52 -15.50
N LEU A 7 11.16 -15.80 -14.81
CA LEU A 7 9.72 -16.08 -14.82
C LEU A 7 9.14 -15.98 -16.24
N ALA A 8 9.48 -14.92 -16.97
CA ALA A 8 9.04 -14.71 -18.35
C ALA A 8 9.54 -15.83 -19.28
N ASP A 9 10.81 -16.24 -19.18
CA ASP A 9 11.42 -17.32 -19.98
C ASP A 9 10.69 -18.67 -19.82
N TYR A 10 10.02 -18.87 -18.68
CA TYR A 10 9.20 -20.06 -18.41
C TYR A 10 7.69 -19.81 -18.53
N GLY A 11 7.27 -18.71 -19.13
CA GLY A 11 5.87 -18.35 -19.35
C GLY A 11 5.13 -17.88 -18.09
N GLY A 12 5.85 -17.50 -17.04
CA GLY A 12 5.27 -16.94 -15.83
C GLY A 12 4.86 -15.49 -16.03
N GLN A 13 3.59 -15.16 -15.82
CA GLN A 13 3.04 -13.81 -15.98
C GLN A 13 2.75 -13.12 -14.63
N LEU A 14 2.58 -13.90 -13.56
CA LEU A 14 2.14 -13.40 -12.26
C LEU A 14 2.95 -14.05 -11.14
N ALA A 15 3.41 -13.22 -10.21
CA ALA A 15 4.02 -13.62 -8.96
C ALA A 15 3.26 -12.99 -7.78
N PHE A 16 3.22 -13.69 -6.66
CA PHE A 16 2.73 -13.15 -5.40
C PHE A 16 3.87 -13.05 -4.41
N SER A 17 4.00 -11.88 -3.82
CA SER A 17 4.98 -11.60 -2.78
C SER A 17 4.31 -11.06 -1.51
N GLY A 18 5.09 -10.80 -0.48
CA GLY A 18 4.57 -10.33 0.80
C GLY A 18 5.67 -9.77 1.70
N HIS A 19 5.54 -9.97 3.01
CA HIS A 19 6.48 -9.59 4.07
C HIS A 19 6.50 -8.10 4.44
N LEU A 20 6.46 -7.19 3.49
CA LEU A 20 6.53 -5.74 3.75
C LEU A 20 5.16 -5.15 4.18
N HIS A 21 4.09 -5.88 3.95
CA HIS A 21 2.70 -5.59 4.31
C HIS A 21 1.96 -4.52 3.49
N PRO A 22 2.56 -3.58 2.74
CA PRO A 22 1.78 -2.73 1.86
C PRO A 22 1.18 -3.53 0.71
N GLN A 23 -0.01 -3.13 0.29
CA GLN A 23 -0.63 -3.61 -0.93
C GLN A 23 -0.01 -2.88 -2.12
N HIS A 24 0.70 -3.62 -2.97
CA HIS A 24 1.39 -3.02 -4.11
C HIS A 24 1.38 -3.97 -5.31
N ILE A 25 1.19 -3.41 -6.50
CA ILE A 25 1.25 -4.13 -7.77
C ILE A 25 2.34 -3.50 -8.61
N ALA A 26 3.35 -4.28 -8.95
CA ALA A 26 4.44 -3.86 -9.83
C ALA A 26 4.40 -4.67 -11.11
N SER A 27 4.91 -4.09 -12.20
CA SER A 27 5.12 -4.83 -13.45
C SER A 27 6.56 -4.68 -13.92
N TRP A 28 7.02 -5.71 -14.59
CA TRP A 28 8.27 -5.72 -15.31
C TRP A 28 7.99 -6.11 -16.77
N GLN A 29 8.66 -5.44 -17.72
CA GLN A 29 8.57 -5.73 -19.13
C GLN A 29 9.94 -6.12 -19.67
N GLY A 30 10.00 -7.27 -20.34
CA GLY A 30 11.18 -7.78 -21.00
C GLY A 30 11.44 -7.12 -22.35
N GLU A 31 12.63 -7.33 -22.89
CA GLU A 31 13.03 -6.79 -24.21
C GLU A 31 12.21 -7.40 -25.36
N GLY A 32 11.68 -8.60 -25.20
CA GLY A 32 10.82 -9.29 -26.17
C GLY A 32 9.34 -8.93 -26.06
N GLY A 33 8.98 -8.07 -25.08
CA GLY A 33 7.60 -7.66 -24.84
C GLY A 33 6.88 -8.49 -23.79
N GLU A 34 7.55 -9.49 -23.17
CA GLU A 34 7.00 -10.26 -22.07
C GLU A 34 6.68 -9.36 -20.89
N GLN A 35 5.58 -9.62 -20.23
CA GLN A 35 5.18 -8.88 -19.03
C GLN A 35 5.02 -9.83 -17.86
N VAL A 36 5.63 -9.46 -16.72
CA VAL A 36 5.48 -10.16 -15.45
C VAL A 36 4.96 -9.17 -14.42
N TRP A 37 3.93 -9.57 -13.71
CA TRP A 37 3.34 -8.81 -12.61
C TRP A 37 3.78 -9.40 -11.28
N ASP A 38 4.11 -8.55 -10.31
CA ASP A 38 4.27 -8.92 -8.91
C ASP A 38 3.19 -8.24 -8.07
N VAL A 39 2.43 -9.04 -7.36
CA VAL A 39 1.40 -8.57 -6.42
C VAL A 39 1.92 -8.79 -5.01
N ALA A 40 2.44 -7.74 -4.39
CA ALA A 40 2.73 -7.71 -2.97
C ALA A 40 1.41 -7.55 -2.22
N SER A 41 0.90 -8.66 -1.70
CA SER A 41 -0.36 -8.68 -0.99
C SER A 41 -0.25 -7.99 0.36
N GLY A 42 -1.24 -7.17 0.71
CA GLY A 42 -1.37 -6.57 2.02
C GLY A 42 -1.49 -7.60 3.13
N SER A 43 -1.46 -7.16 4.38
CA SER A 43 -1.44 -8.03 5.55
C SER A 43 -2.78 -8.08 6.26
N LEU A 44 -3.16 -9.26 6.76
CA LEU A 44 -4.31 -9.42 7.67
C LEU A 44 -4.01 -8.90 9.09
N ALA A 45 -2.73 -8.69 9.45
CA ALA A 45 -2.31 -8.26 10.79
C ALA A 45 -2.02 -6.76 10.88
N VAL A 46 -1.98 -6.05 9.75
CA VAL A 46 -1.66 -4.62 9.67
C VAL A 46 -2.74 -3.93 8.86
N TRP A 47 -3.06 -2.67 9.24
CA TRP A 47 -3.96 -1.83 8.45
C TRP A 47 -3.61 -1.89 6.95
N PRO A 48 -4.59 -2.03 6.05
CA PRO A 48 -6.05 -2.10 6.27
C PRO A 48 -6.62 -3.52 6.42
N TYR A 49 -5.83 -4.50 6.84
CA TYR A 49 -6.25 -5.89 7.08
C TYR A 49 -6.75 -6.57 5.79
N LEU A 50 -5.96 -6.45 4.71
CA LEU A 50 -6.34 -6.92 3.39
C LEU A 50 -6.17 -8.43 3.22
N SER A 51 -7.08 -9.00 2.45
CA SER A 51 -6.94 -10.29 1.80
C SER A 51 -7.00 -10.13 0.28
N GLY A 52 -6.17 -10.86 -0.46
CA GLY A 52 -6.22 -10.92 -1.91
C GLY A 52 -7.10 -12.07 -2.39
N ARG A 53 -7.95 -11.81 -3.38
CA ARG A 53 -8.71 -12.82 -4.10
C ARG A 53 -8.22 -12.89 -5.53
N VAL A 54 -7.93 -14.10 -6.01
CA VAL A 54 -7.59 -14.38 -7.40
C VAL A 54 -8.72 -15.17 -8.03
N THR A 55 -9.17 -14.73 -9.19
CA THR A 55 -10.07 -15.50 -10.06
C THR A 55 -9.30 -15.85 -11.32
N ILE A 56 -9.40 -17.10 -11.73
CA ILE A 56 -8.76 -17.62 -12.94
C ILE A 56 -9.88 -18.07 -13.86
N ASP A 57 -9.91 -17.54 -15.08
CA ASP A 57 -10.91 -17.90 -16.10
C ASP A 57 -10.20 -18.52 -17.31
N PRO A 58 -10.17 -19.86 -17.41
CA PRO A 58 -9.51 -20.55 -18.51
C PRO A 58 -10.31 -20.44 -19.81
N ASP A 59 -9.63 -20.15 -20.91
CA ASP A 59 -10.24 -20.01 -22.25
C ASP A 59 -10.53 -21.36 -22.94
N GLY A 60 -10.15 -22.47 -22.32
CA GLY A 60 -10.26 -23.83 -22.89
C GLY A 60 -9.22 -24.16 -23.97
N ALA A 61 -8.36 -23.24 -24.35
CA ALA A 61 -7.27 -23.44 -25.31
C ALA A 61 -5.89 -23.60 -24.63
N GLY A 62 -5.86 -23.55 -23.32
CA GLY A 62 -4.65 -23.69 -22.51
C GLY A 62 -4.14 -22.38 -21.92
N HIS A 63 -4.86 -21.29 -22.12
CA HIS A 63 -4.56 -20.00 -21.52
C HIS A 63 -5.66 -19.62 -20.52
N ALA A 64 -5.42 -18.60 -19.70
CA ALA A 64 -6.40 -18.09 -18.76
C ALA A 64 -6.23 -16.57 -18.56
N SER A 65 -7.32 -15.86 -18.35
CA SER A 65 -7.28 -14.53 -17.75
C SER A 65 -7.20 -14.64 -16.23
N TRP A 66 -6.65 -13.61 -15.60
CA TRP A 66 -6.45 -13.53 -14.18
C TRP A 66 -7.00 -12.20 -13.67
N ASP A 67 -7.87 -12.28 -12.68
CA ASP A 67 -8.35 -11.12 -11.95
C ASP A 67 -7.85 -11.20 -10.51
N TYR A 68 -7.17 -10.16 -10.04
CA TYR A 68 -6.80 -9.99 -8.66
C TYR A 68 -7.57 -8.82 -8.06
N GLU A 69 -8.08 -9.02 -6.85
CA GLU A 69 -8.77 -7.99 -6.08
C GLU A 69 -8.34 -8.08 -4.61
N ALA A 70 -7.81 -6.96 -4.07
CA ALA A 70 -7.57 -6.82 -2.65
C ALA A 70 -8.80 -6.22 -1.97
N ALA A 71 -9.25 -6.84 -0.89
CA ALA A 71 -10.40 -6.38 -0.12
C ALA A 71 -10.08 -6.39 1.40
N PRO A 72 -10.56 -5.41 2.16
CA PRO A 72 -10.41 -5.40 3.60
C PRO A 72 -11.26 -6.51 4.24
N THR A 73 -10.77 -7.07 5.33
CA THR A 73 -11.53 -8.03 6.14
C THR A 73 -12.73 -7.34 6.78
N ASP A 74 -13.92 -7.91 6.62
CA ASP A 74 -15.12 -7.42 7.28
C ASP A 74 -15.17 -7.87 8.75
N VAL A 75 -14.50 -7.09 9.61
CA VAL A 75 -14.42 -7.36 11.05
C VAL A 75 -15.77 -7.16 11.73
N THR A 76 -16.62 -6.25 11.20
CA THR A 76 -17.96 -6.02 11.75
C THR A 76 -18.86 -7.25 11.55
N ALA A 77 -18.85 -7.83 10.35
CA ALA A 77 -19.57 -9.07 10.08
C ALA A 77 -19.04 -10.25 10.92
N TRP A 78 -17.70 -10.36 11.06
CA TRP A 78 -17.08 -11.36 11.92
C TRP A 78 -17.50 -11.20 13.38
N ALA A 79 -17.49 -9.99 13.93
CA ALA A 79 -17.87 -9.71 15.31
C ALA A 79 -19.35 -10.09 15.56
N ALA A 80 -20.25 -9.73 14.63
CA ALA A 80 -21.65 -10.11 14.69
C ALA A 80 -21.83 -11.63 14.67
N ALA A 81 -21.12 -12.33 13.78
CA ALA A 81 -21.21 -13.79 13.65
C ALA A 81 -20.65 -14.56 14.86
N THR A 82 -19.70 -13.97 15.59
CA THR A 82 -19.04 -14.59 16.75
C THR A 82 -19.53 -14.07 18.10
N GLY A 83 -20.49 -13.14 18.11
CA GLY A 83 -21.04 -12.57 19.32
C GLY A 83 -20.11 -11.63 20.08
N GLN A 84 -19.16 -11.01 19.38
CA GLN A 84 -18.27 -10.00 19.96
C GLN A 84 -19.03 -8.69 20.17
N THR A 85 -18.87 -8.08 21.34
CA THR A 85 -19.64 -6.90 21.75
C THR A 85 -18.78 -5.68 22.07
N ASP A 86 -17.46 -5.74 21.84
CA ASP A 86 -16.60 -4.58 22.04
C ASP A 86 -16.99 -3.46 21.06
N PRO A 87 -17.25 -2.24 21.53
CA PRO A 87 -17.65 -1.12 20.69
C PRO A 87 -16.68 -0.81 19.53
N VAL A 88 -15.42 -1.19 19.66
CA VAL A 88 -14.40 -1.01 18.61
C VAL A 88 -14.78 -1.73 17.31
N PHE A 89 -15.54 -2.82 17.38
CA PHE A 89 -15.95 -3.59 16.21
C PHE A 89 -17.08 -2.95 15.41
N ALA A 90 -17.74 -1.93 15.96
CA ALA A 90 -18.78 -1.20 15.20
C ALA A 90 -18.20 -0.43 14.01
N ASP A 91 -16.97 0.10 14.14
CA ASP A 91 -16.20 0.71 13.06
C ASP A 91 -14.71 0.40 13.21
N PHE A 92 -14.37 -0.88 13.07
CA PHE A 92 -12.99 -1.35 13.21
C PHE A 92 -12.06 -0.76 12.16
N SER A 93 -12.58 -0.45 10.98
CA SER A 93 -11.80 0.17 9.91
C SER A 93 -11.29 1.57 10.33
N ALA A 94 -12.18 2.43 10.83
CA ALA A 94 -11.77 3.76 11.30
C ALA A 94 -10.81 3.68 12.50
N PHE A 95 -11.08 2.79 13.45
CA PHE A 95 -10.20 2.55 14.58
C PHE A 95 -8.80 2.10 14.13
N GLY A 96 -8.73 1.07 13.29
CA GLY A 96 -7.46 0.53 12.80
C GLY A 96 -6.66 1.55 12.00
N ARG A 97 -7.34 2.34 11.16
CA ARG A 97 -6.73 3.43 10.41
C ARG A 97 -6.07 4.47 11.34
N ALA A 98 -6.80 4.93 12.34
CA ALA A 98 -6.30 5.92 13.28
C ALA A 98 -5.10 5.38 14.08
N GLN A 99 -5.20 4.15 14.58
CA GLN A 99 -4.11 3.50 15.32
C GLN A 99 -2.87 3.29 14.45
N PHE A 100 -3.05 2.87 13.18
CA PHE A 100 -1.94 2.67 12.27
C PHE A 100 -1.23 3.99 11.93
N ALA A 101 -1.97 5.07 11.67
CA ALA A 101 -1.38 6.39 11.40
C ALA A 101 -0.48 6.85 12.56
N ILE A 102 -0.92 6.67 13.81
CA ILE A 102 -0.16 7.03 15.00
C ILE A 102 1.05 6.10 15.18
N ASN A 103 0.83 4.79 15.14
CA ASN A 103 1.86 3.81 15.45
C ASN A 103 2.97 3.76 14.41
N SER A 104 2.65 3.97 13.12
CA SER A 104 3.63 3.99 12.03
C SER A 104 4.67 5.11 12.15
N THR A 105 4.36 6.16 12.95
CA THR A 105 5.25 7.31 13.17
C THR A 105 5.80 7.39 14.61
N SER A 106 5.39 6.50 15.51
CA SER A 106 5.70 6.61 16.94
C SER A 106 7.19 6.48 17.25
N ARG A 107 7.89 5.57 16.55
CA ARG A 107 9.32 5.29 16.80
C ARG A 107 10.24 6.46 16.45
N SER A 108 9.81 7.38 15.61
CA SER A 108 10.58 8.55 15.19
C SER A 108 10.17 9.83 15.92
N ALA A 109 9.16 9.79 16.80
CA ALA A 109 8.55 10.97 17.40
C ALA A 109 9.57 11.88 18.10
N ASP A 110 10.39 11.33 19.00
CA ASP A 110 11.36 12.10 19.78
C ASP A 110 12.44 12.73 18.88
N ARG A 111 12.96 11.97 17.91
CA ARG A 111 13.96 12.46 16.96
C ARG A 111 13.39 13.57 16.06
N LEU A 112 12.14 13.46 15.66
CA LEU A 112 11.48 14.49 14.88
C LEU A 112 11.27 15.75 15.72
N ALA A 113 10.85 15.63 16.98
CA ALA A 113 10.70 16.77 17.88
C ALA A 113 12.03 17.48 18.15
N GLU A 114 13.12 16.71 18.30
CA GLU A 114 14.48 17.28 18.45
C GLU A 114 14.94 18.04 17.20
N ALA A 115 14.70 17.48 16.01
CA ALA A 115 15.15 18.08 14.74
C ALA A 115 14.26 19.25 14.27
N LEU A 116 12.93 19.13 14.44
CA LEU A 116 11.94 20.03 13.86
C LEU A 116 11.26 20.94 14.89
N GLY A 117 11.37 20.64 16.19
CA GLY A 117 10.50 21.22 17.23
C GLY A 117 9.12 20.55 17.24
N GLU A 118 8.39 20.71 18.34
CA GLU A 118 7.14 19.96 18.61
C GLU A 118 6.04 20.17 17.56
N GLU A 119 5.83 21.43 17.11
CA GLU A 119 4.77 21.78 16.18
C GLU A 119 5.03 21.20 14.79
N ASP A 120 6.22 21.42 14.23
CA ASP A 120 6.60 20.88 12.92
C ASP A 120 6.73 19.36 12.94
N ALA A 121 7.22 18.78 14.03
CA ALA A 121 7.27 17.33 14.20
C ALA A 121 5.86 16.71 14.19
N ALA A 122 4.89 17.35 14.83
CA ALA A 122 3.49 16.94 14.79
C ALA A 122 2.91 17.05 13.38
N ALA A 123 3.19 18.12 12.65
CA ALA A 123 2.79 18.30 11.25
C ALA A 123 3.39 17.23 10.35
N TYR A 124 4.71 17.00 10.45
CA TYR A 124 5.40 15.95 9.70
C TYR A 124 4.79 14.57 9.94
N ARG A 125 4.52 14.23 11.21
CA ARG A 125 3.92 12.95 11.59
C ARG A 125 2.49 12.78 11.08
N ARG A 126 1.68 13.84 11.01
CA ARG A 126 0.34 13.78 10.39
C ARG A 126 0.44 13.40 8.91
N VAL A 127 1.31 14.06 8.15
CA VAL A 127 1.53 13.74 6.73
C VAL A 127 2.07 12.32 6.56
N MET A 128 3.12 11.97 7.32
CA MET A 128 3.72 10.64 7.25
C MET A 128 2.72 9.52 7.61
N GLY A 129 1.90 9.75 8.64
CA GLY A 129 0.85 8.81 9.03
C GLY A 129 -0.19 8.61 7.93
N GLU A 130 -0.61 9.68 7.25
CA GLU A 130 -1.54 9.62 6.14
C GLU A 130 -0.92 8.95 4.90
N VAL A 131 0.33 9.26 4.58
CA VAL A 131 1.08 8.57 3.51
C VAL A 131 1.13 7.07 3.78
N ASN A 132 1.49 6.65 5.00
CA ASN A 132 1.53 5.25 5.37
C ASN A 132 0.16 4.58 5.27
N VAL A 133 -0.90 5.24 5.73
CA VAL A 133 -2.27 4.74 5.64
C VAL A 133 -2.67 4.47 4.18
N LEU A 134 -2.43 5.41 3.30
CA LEU A 134 -2.77 5.29 1.88
C LEU A 134 -1.88 4.28 1.15
N TYR A 135 -0.57 4.31 1.43
CA TYR A 135 0.39 3.42 0.79
C TYR A 135 0.15 1.96 1.15
N PHE A 136 -0.05 1.65 2.43
CA PHE A 136 -0.33 0.28 2.88
C PHE A 136 -1.68 -0.24 2.37
N ALA A 137 -2.63 0.66 2.13
CA ALA A 137 -3.92 0.31 1.55
C ALA A 137 -3.91 0.15 0.02
N GLY A 138 -2.79 0.40 -0.66
CA GLY A 138 -2.77 0.45 -2.13
C GLY A 138 -3.61 1.60 -2.71
N ALA A 139 -3.89 2.61 -1.90
CA ALA A 139 -4.75 3.74 -2.20
C ALA A 139 -4.00 5.06 -2.38
N LEU A 140 -2.67 5.06 -2.33
CA LEU A 140 -1.85 6.23 -2.61
C LEU A 140 -1.79 6.46 -4.13
N THR A 141 -2.88 6.96 -4.66
CA THR A 141 -3.01 7.32 -6.07
C THR A 141 -2.37 8.68 -6.35
N ARG A 142 -2.16 9.01 -7.63
CA ARG A 142 -1.69 10.34 -8.05
C ARG A 142 -2.58 11.46 -7.48
N GLN A 143 -3.90 11.28 -7.51
CA GLN A 143 -4.85 12.24 -6.95
C GLN A 143 -4.69 12.39 -5.42
N ALA A 144 -4.48 11.29 -4.70
CA ALA A 144 -4.22 11.31 -3.27
C ALA A 144 -2.89 12.01 -2.95
N ALA A 145 -1.84 11.74 -3.72
CA ALA A 145 -0.54 12.40 -3.61
C ALA A 145 -0.64 13.93 -3.81
N GLU A 146 -1.38 14.37 -4.83
CA GLU A 146 -1.62 15.81 -5.05
C GLU A 146 -2.40 16.44 -3.90
N THR A 147 -3.36 15.73 -3.32
CA THR A 147 -4.11 16.20 -2.14
C THR A 147 -3.19 16.36 -0.92
N LEU A 148 -2.28 15.40 -0.70
CA LEU A 148 -1.29 15.48 0.37
C LEU A 148 -0.35 16.67 0.17
N LYS A 149 0.16 16.86 -1.05
CA LYS A 149 1.06 17.99 -1.40
C LYS A 149 0.38 19.35 -1.26
N ALA A 150 -0.93 19.43 -1.44
CA ALA A 150 -1.71 20.65 -1.24
C ALA A 150 -2.00 20.97 0.24
N SER A 151 -1.70 20.06 1.16
CA SER A 151 -1.94 20.29 2.59
C SER A 151 -0.95 21.31 3.17
N PRO A 152 -1.36 22.13 4.15
CA PRO A 152 -0.45 23.07 4.81
C PRO A 152 0.76 22.40 5.48
N ASP A 153 0.57 21.18 5.99
CA ASP A 153 1.61 20.41 6.67
C ASP A 153 2.69 19.89 5.69
N TRP A 154 2.42 19.84 4.37
CA TRP A 154 3.37 19.35 3.37
C TRP A 154 4.63 20.24 3.28
N ALA A 155 4.49 21.54 3.50
CA ALA A 155 5.62 22.46 3.52
C ALA A 155 6.68 22.09 4.58
N VAL A 156 6.26 21.46 5.68
CA VAL A 156 7.17 20.95 6.71
C VAL A 156 7.97 19.76 6.17
N VAL A 157 7.34 18.87 5.39
CA VAL A 157 8.01 17.72 4.77
C VAL A 157 9.09 18.18 3.79
N GLU A 158 8.80 19.17 2.95
CA GLU A 158 9.76 19.72 1.98
C GLU A 158 10.98 20.35 2.65
N GLN A 159 10.80 20.97 3.83
CA GLN A 159 11.86 21.64 4.58
C GLN A 159 12.62 20.68 5.52
N ALA A 160 12.03 19.55 5.89
CA ALA A 160 12.59 18.65 6.91
C ALA A 160 13.96 18.10 6.52
N GLY A 161 14.22 17.85 5.24
CA GLY A 161 15.51 17.38 4.74
C GLY A 161 16.65 18.35 5.06
N SER A 162 16.43 19.66 4.95
CA SER A 162 17.43 20.68 5.29
C SER A 162 17.71 20.79 6.79
N ARG A 163 16.85 20.21 7.61
CA ARG A 163 16.92 20.13 9.07
C ARG A 163 17.43 18.78 9.58
N GLY A 164 17.95 17.93 8.68
CA GLY A 164 18.56 16.64 9.02
C GLY A 164 17.61 15.46 9.16
N VAL A 165 16.35 15.60 8.74
CA VAL A 165 15.38 14.50 8.71
C VAL A 165 15.48 13.78 7.38
N ASP A 166 15.57 12.44 7.41
CA ASP A 166 15.49 11.64 6.19
C ASP A 166 14.07 11.63 5.64
N THR A 167 13.88 12.29 4.51
CA THR A 167 12.60 12.40 3.79
C THR A 167 12.52 11.48 2.57
N SER A 168 13.56 10.68 2.30
CA SER A 168 13.66 9.89 1.06
C SER A 168 12.47 8.96 0.86
N TYR A 169 12.05 8.25 1.91
CA TYR A 169 10.91 7.34 1.84
C TYR A 169 9.61 8.09 1.48
N ILE A 170 9.25 9.12 2.23
CA ILE A 170 7.98 9.84 2.02
C ILE A 170 7.93 10.50 0.64
N LEU A 171 9.05 11.08 0.21
CA LEU A 171 9.14 11.72 -1.10
C LEU A 171 9.08 10.70 -2.23
N SER A 172 9.76 9.54 -2.11
CA SER A 172 9.73 8.52 -3.16
C SER A 172 8.31 7.98 -3.35
N VAL A 173 7.66 7.50 -2.31
CA VAL A 173 6.32 6.89 -2.46
C VAL A 173 5.25 7.88 -2.93
N VAL A 174 5.35 9.16 -2.53
CA VAL A 174 4.39 10.19 -2.97
C VAL A 174 4.66 10.65 -4.41
N ASN A 175 5.92 10.73 -4.83
CA ASN A 175 6.27 11.13 -6.20
C ASN A 175 6.06 10.03 -7.23
N GLU A 176 6.15 8.76 -6.82
CA GLU A 176 5.94 7.59 -7.66
C GLU A 176 4.49 7.09 -7.64
N ALA A 177 3.59 7.82 -6.95
CA ALA A 177 2.18 7.47 -6.87
C ALA A 177 1.50 7.49 -8.24
N GLU A 178 0.84 6.40 -8.60
CA GLU A 178 0.18 6.23 -9.90
C GLU A 178 -1.32 5.95 -9.74
N GLY A 179 -1.75 4.71 -10.00
CA GLY A 179 -3.12 4.24 -9.89
C GLY A 179 -3.38 3.49 -8.58
N SER A 180 -4.62 3.01 -8.42
CA SER A 180 -4.95 2.09 -7.34
C SER A 180 -4.16 0.79 -7.48
N GLN A 181 -3.68 0.28 -6.36
CA GLN A 181 -2.92 -0.96 -6.26
C GLN A 181 -3.79 -2.14 -5.76
N CYS A 182 -5.11 -1.99 -5.79
CA CYS A 182 -6.04 -2.97 -5.21
C CYS A 182 -6.64 -3.95 -6.22
N SER A 183 -6.45 -3.75 -7.51
CA SER A 183 -6.97 -4.64 -8.55
C SER A 183 -6.03 -4.74 -9.74
N LEU A 184 -6.00 -5.92 -10.35
CA LEU A 184 -5.23 -6.21 -11.55
C LEU A 184 -6.04 -7.16 -12.43
N HIS A 185 -6.11 -6.87 -13.71
CA HIS A 185 -6.59 -7.79 -14.73
C HIS A 185 -5.45 -8.13 -15.70
N ILE A 186 -5.28 -9.39 -15.99
CA ILE A 186 -4.31 -9.89 -16.97
C ILE A 186 -5.07 -10.72 -17.99
N ASP A 187 -5.05 -10.26 -19.23
CA ASP A 187 -5.56 -11.04 -20.35
C ASP A 187 -4.70 -12.28 -20.60
N PRO A 188 -5.29 -13.36 -21.19
CA PRO A 188 -4.50 -14.51 -21.61
C PRO A 188 -3.41 -14.06 -22.59
N ALA A 189 -2.20 -14.59 -22.41
CA ALA A 189 -1.14 -14.38 -23.39
C ALA A 189 -1.58 -14.93 -24.74
N ALA A 190 -1.46 -14.13 -25.79
CA ALA A 190 -1.77 -14.52 -27.15
C ALA A 190 -0.74 -15.53 -27.70
#